data_10383186856caa2ff875a701189c0350
#
_entry.id   10383186856caa2ff875a701189c0350
#
_cell.length_a   1.000
_cell.length_b   1.000
_cell.length_c   1.000
_cell.angle_alpha   90.00
_cell.angle_beta   90.00
_cell.angle_gamma   90.00
#
_symmetry.space_group_name_H-M   'P 1'
#
loop_
_entity.id
_entity.type
_entity.pdbx_description
1 polymer ?
#
loop_
_entity_poly.entity_id
_entity_poly.type
_entity_poly.pdbx_seq_one_letter_code
_entity_poly.pdbx_strand_id
1 'polypeptide(L)'
;LPISVDSPSADVLIQAYKFCKRQGLFNSVSGEGDKIDKIFPVMAQEENKGWEVIALLSDDTGIPKNAADRLRVFDKIMAKAKEYGIAPSRIHIDPLVEMLCTSENGIETNIEVITSVREQYPSIHITAAISNISFNLPVRKLINLGFMVLAMNAGLDSGILDPTNRDMLGL
;
A
#
# COMPACT_ATOMS: atom_id res chain seq x y z
N LEU A 1 -6.45 -18.81 5.71
CA LEU A 1 -6.28 -17.38 5.57
C LEU A 1 -5.97 -17.04 4.12
N PRO A 2 -6.38 -15.88 3.60
CA PRO A 2 -5.87 -15.33 2.36
C PRO A 2 -4.36 -15.08 2.45
N ILE A 3 -3.69 -15.12 1.30
CA ILE A 3 -2.23 -14.92 1.22
C ILE A 3 -1.98 -13.62 0.45
N SER A 4 -1.06 -12.80 0.94
CA SER A 4 -0.46 -11.72 0.15
C SER A 4 0.72 -12.31 -0.62
N VAL A 5 0.62 -12.32 -1.95
CA VAL A 5 1.71 -12.78 -2.83
C VAL A 5 2.62 -11.59 -3.08
N ASP A 6 3.87 -11.68 -2.63
CA ASP A 6 4.82 -10.55 -2.64
C ASP A 6 5.96 -10.79 -3.63
N SER A 7 6.08 -9.91 -4.60
CA SER A 7 7.20 -9.89 -5.56
C SER A 7 7.33 -8.54 -6.25
N PRO A 8 8.55 -8.05 -6.50
CA PRO A 8 8.77 -6.86 -7.32
C PRO A 8 8.43 -7.09 -8.82
N SER A 9 8.31 -8.33 -9.26
CA SER A 9 8.01 -8.71 -10.64
C SER A 9 6.54 -9.07 -10.83
N ALA A 10 5.82 -8.34 -11.70
CA ALA A 10 4.45 -8.67 -12.08
C ALA A 10 4.32 -10.07 -12.69
N ASP A 11 5.31 -10.50 -13.49
CA ASP A 11 5.30 -11.82 -14.12
C ASP A 11 5.38 -12.95 -13.08
N VAL A 12 6.14 -12.75 -11.99
CA VAL A 12 6.18 -13.68 -10.86
C VAL A 12 4.84 -13.71 -10.12
N LEU A 13 4.24 -12.55 -9.86
CA LEU A 13 2.92 -12.47 -9.24
C LEU A 13 1.87 -13.23 -10.05
N ILE A 14 1.85 -13.06 -11.39
CA ILE A 14 0.93 -13.73 -12.32
C ILE A 14 1.14 -15.25 -12.36
N GLN A 15 2.33 -15.74 -12.08
CA GLN A 15 2.56 -17.17 -11.96
C GLN A 15 2.17 -17.69 -10.57
N ALA A 16 2.54 -16.97 -9.52
CA ALA A 16 2.41 -17.42 -8.14
C ALA A 16 0.95 -17.46 -7.64
N TYR A 17 0.09 -16.49 -8.04
CA TYR A 17 -1.29 -16.45 -7.56
C TYR A 17 -2.08 -17.71 -7.93
N LYS A 18 -1.72 -18.37 -9.04
CA LYS A 18 -2.38 -19.60 -9.53
C LYS A 18 -2.24 -20.78 -8.57
N PHE A 19 -1.27 -20.74 -7.67
CA PHE A 19 -1.07 -21.76 -6.64
C PHE A 19 -1.83 -21.48 -5.34
N CYS A 20 -2.44 -20.30 -5.22
CA CYS A 20 -3.21 -19.93 -4.05
C CYS A 20 -4.58 -20.62 -4.06
N LYS A 21 -4.93 -21.32 -2.97
CA LYS A 21 -6.24 -21.96 -2.82
C LYS A 21 -7.40 -21.00 -2.57
N ARG A 22 -7.11 -19.77 -2.20
CA ARG A 22 -8.07 -18.69 -1.93
C ARG A 22 -7.56 -17.42 -2.56
N GLN A 23 -8.48 -16.57 -2.95
CA GLN A 23 -8.15 -15.22 -3.41
C GLN A 23 -7.56 -14.42 -2.24
N GLY A 24 -6.62 -13.55 -2.54
CA GLY A 24 -5.82 -12.81 -1.58
C GLY A 24 -5.35 -11.49 -2.16
N LEU A 25 -4.12 -11.08 -1.84
CA LEU A 25 -3.55 -9.81 -2.30
C LEU A 25 -2.37 -10.03 -3.24
N PHE A 26 -2.32 -9.23 -4.31
CA PHE A 26 -1.08 -8.98 -5.05
C PHE A 26 -0.27 -7.88 -4.33
N ASN A 27 0.96 -8.16 -3.96
CA ASN A 27 1.88 -7.19 -3.39
C ASN A 27 3.14 -7.14 -4.29
N SER A 28 3.25 -6.16 -5.17
CA SER A 28 2.47 -4.95 -5.32
C SER A 28 2.43 -4.50 -6.80
N VAL A 29 1.61 -3.51 -7.08
CA VAL A 29 1.74 -2.67 -8.28
C VAL A 29 2.23 -1.28 -7.88
N SER A 30 2.71 -0.52 -8.86
CA SER A 30 3.11 0.88 -8.69
C SER A 30 2.98 1.61 -10.03
N GLY A 31 3.22 2.91 -10.05
CA GLY A 31 3.33 3.66 -11.29
C GLY A 31 4.58 3.34 -12.13
N GLU A 32 5.42 2.38 -11.70
CA GLU A 32 6.64 1.97 -12.37
C GLU A 32 6.37 0.98 -13.50
N GLY A 33 6.95 1.24 -14.68
CA GLY A 33 6.92 0.34 -15.82
C GLY A 33 5.50 -0.09 -16.22
N ASP A 34 5.31 -1.40 -16.43
CA ASP A 34 4.07 -2.01 -16.93
C ASP A 34 3.31 -2.85 -15.88
N LYS A 35 3.65 -2.72 -14.60
CA LYS A 35 3.10 -3.57 -13.52
C LYS A 35 1.57 -3.52 -13.46
N ILE A 36 1.00 -2.31 -13.55
CA ILE A 36 -0.46 -2.11 -13.54
C ILE A 36 -1.08 -2.76 -14.75
N ASP A 37 -0.54 -2.51 -15.95
CA ASP A 37 -1.07 -3.02 -17.21
C ASP A 37 -0.94 -4.55 -17.34
N LYS A 38 -0.15 -5.20 -16.49
CA LYS A 38 -0.06 -6.66 -16.36
C LYS A 38 -1.02 -7.22 -15.31
N ILE A 39 -1.12 -6.60 -14.15
CA ILE A 39 -1.88 -7.15 -13.01
C ILE A 39 -3.38 -6.82 -13.11
N PHE A 40 -3.75 -5.58 -13.48
CA PHE A 40 -5.16 -5.19 -13.54
C PHE A 40 -5.99 -6.01 -14.54
N PRO A 41 -5.49 -6.35 -15.75
CA PRO A 41 -6.21 -7.28 -16.64
C PRO A 41 -6.48 -8.66 -16.01
N VAL A 42 -5.56 -9.17 -15.19
CA VAL A 42 -5.75 -10.43 -14.46
C VAL A 42 -6.84 -10.27 -13.39
N MET A 43 -6.82 -9.17 -12.64
CA MET A 43 -7.82 -8.87 -11.61
C MET A 43 -9.21 -8.61 -12.19
N ALA A 44 -9.30 -8.13 -13.44
CA ALA A 44 -10.56 -7.85 -14.13
C ALA A 44 -11.30 -9.12 -14.59
N GLN A 45 -10.63 -10.28 -14.65
CA GLN A 45 -11.24 -11.56 -15.00
C GLN A 45 -12.28 -11.96 -13.95
N GLU A 46 -13.38 -12.58 -14.40
CA GLU A 46 -14.52 -12.93 -13.54
C GLU A 46 -14.13 -13.81 -12.36
N GLU A 47 -13.29 -14.81 -12.60
CA GLU A 47 -12.77 -15.74 -11.60
C GLU A 47 -11.85 -15.08 -10.57
N ASN A 48 -11.33 -13.89 -10.86
CA ASN A 48 -10.37 -13.16 -10.01
C ASN A 48 -10.98 -11.96 -9.27
N LYS A 49 -12.30 -11.79 -9.29
CA LYS A 49 -12.99 -10.63 -8.69
C LYS A 49 -12.78 -10.44 -7.18
N GLY A 50 -12.38 -11.47 -6.47
CA GLY A 50 -12.05 -11.37 -5.04
C GLY A 50 -10.56 -11.15 -4.77
N TRP A 51 -9.69 -11.05 -5.80
CA TRP A 51 -8.31 -10.63 -5.61
C TRP A 51 -8.25 -9.12 -5.40
N GLU A 52 -7.42 -8.71 -4.44
CA GLU A 52 -7.11 -7.33 -4.11
C GLU A 52 -5.65 -7.02 -4.42
N VAL A 53 -5.25 -5.77 -4.37
CA VAL A 53 -3.88 -5.36 -4.71
C VAL A 53 -3.38 -4.25 -3.81
N ILE A 54 -2.12 -4.33 -3.40
CA ILE A 54 -1.40 -3.22 -2.80
C ILE A 54 -0.80 -2.37 -3.92
N ALA A 55 -1.08 -1.08 -3.89
CA ALA A 55 -0.62 -0.10 -4.87
C ALA A 55 0.31 0.92 -4.19
N LEU A 56 1.60 0.83 -4.52
CA LEU A 56 2.64 1.71 -4.00
C LEU A 56 2.60 3.06 -4.71
N LEU A 57 2.71 4.14 -3.96
CA LEU A 57 2.75 5.51 -4.50
C LEU A 57 4.17 5.90 -4.98
N SER A 58 4.76 5.05 -5.84
CA SER A 58 6.02 5.30 -6.56
C SER A 58 5.82 5.21 -8.07
N ASP A 59 6.71 5.82 -8.83
CA ASP A 59 6.76 5.74 -10.28
C ASP A 59 8.21 5.58 -10.78
N ASP A 60 8.43 5.64 -12.09
CA ASP A 60 9.75 5.44 -12.70
C ASP A 60 10.83 6.43 -12.21
N THR A 61 10.44 7.51 -11.53
CA THR A 61 11.35 8.47 -10.88
C THR A 61 11.71 8.07 -9.44
N GLY A 62 11.10 7.01 -8.93
CA GLY A 62 11.24 6.51 -7.56
C GLY A 62 10.13 6.97 -6.62
N ILE A 63 10.42 7.07 -5.32
CA ILE A 63 9.46 7.52 -4.30
C ILE A 63 9.41 9.05 -4.30
N PRO A 64 8.22 9.64 -4.60
CA PRO A 64 8.07 11.09 -4.55
C PRO A 64 8.27 11.65 -3.14
N LYS A 65 8.92 12.82 -3.03
CA LYS A 65 9.36 13.38 -1.75
C LYS A 65 8.29 14.17 -0.99
N ASN A 66 7.19 14.50 -1.62
CA ASN A 66 6.11 15.28 -1.02
C ASN A 66 4.74 14.66 -1.29
N ALA A 67 3.74 15.07 -0.54
CA ALA A 67 2.38 14.53 -0.63
C ALA A 67 1.74 14.80 -2.00
N ALA A 68 1.90 16.01 -2.55
CA ALA A 68 1.30 16.36 -3.84
C ALA A 68 1.78 15.47 -4.98
N ASP A 69 3.07 15.12 -5.00
CA ASP A 69 3.63 14.22 -6.00
C ASP A 69 3.17 12.77 -5.81
N ARG A 70 3.03 12.31 -4.56
CA ARG A 70 2.44 10.99 -4.26
C ARG A 70 0.98 10.92 -4.68
N LEU A 71 0.20 11.97 -4.43
CA LEU A 71 -1.20 12.04 -4.87
C LEU A 71 -1.34 12.06 -6.40
N ARG A 72 -0.39 12.65 -7.13
CA ARG A 72 -0.37 12.53 -8.61
C ARG A 72 -0.15 11.08 -9.07
N VAL A 73 0.69 10.30 -8.37
CA VAL A 73 0.84 8.86 -8.66
C VAL A 73 -0.45 8.13 -8.32
N PHE A 74 -1.07 8.45 -7.18
CA PHE A 74 -2.38 7.92 -6.79
C PHE A 74 -3.43 8.14 -7.89
N ASP A 75 -3.56 9.37 -8.41
CA ASP A 75 -4.52 9.70 -9.46
C ASP A 75 -4.29 8.87 -10.73
N LYS A 76 -3.03 8.65 -11.12
CA LYS A 76 -2.67 7.78 -12.26
C LYS A 76 -3.11 6.32 -12.02
N ILE A 77 -2.86 5.80 -10.82
CA ILE A 77 -3.27 4.43 -10.44
C ILE A 77 -4.79 4.31 -10.49
N MET A 78 -5.51 5.29 -9.95
CA MET A 78 -6.98 5.27 -9.93
C MET A 78 -7.60 5.44 -11.33
N ALA A 79 -6.97 6.22 -12.20
CA ALA A 79 -7.38 6.32 -13.59
C ALA A 79 -7.26 4.96 -14.31
N LYS A 80 -6.16 4.23 -14.10
CA LYS A 80 -5.96 2.88 -14.60
C LYS A 80 -6.95 1.88 -13.98
N ALA A 81 -7.18 1.96 -12.68
CA ALA A 81 -8.18 1.12 -12.02
C ALA A 81 -9.57 1.28 -12.65
N LYS A 82 -9.97 2.51 -12.94
CA LYS A 82 -11.21 2.83 -13.64
C LYS A 82 -11.23 2.26 -15.07
N GLU A 83 -10.13 2.38 -15.81
CA GLU A 83 -9.98 1.84 -17.17
C GLU A 83 -10.23 0.33 -17.20
N TYR A 84 -9.66 -0.41 -16.25
CA TYR A 84 -9.80 -1.86 -16.14
C TYR A 84 -11.04 -2.32 -15.32
N GLY A 85 -11.86 -1.42 -14.83
CA GLY A 85 -13.06 -1.74 -14.04
C GLY A 85 -12.75 -2.31 -12.65
N ILE A 86 -11.60 -1.97 -12.06
CA ILE A 86 -11.22 -2.38 -10.70
C ILE A 86 -11.88 -1.44 -9.69
N ALA A 87 -12.71 -1.99 -8.81
CA ALA A 87 -13.36 -1.21 -7.77
C ALA A 87 -12.34 -0.67 -6.74
N PRO A 88 -12.51 0.57 -6.24
CA PRO A 88 -11.63 1.14 -5.21
C PRO A 88 -11.48 0.25 -3.96
N SER A 89 -12.54 -0.44 -3.55
CA SER A 89 -12.55 -1.39 -2.42
C SER A 89 -11.66 -2.63 -2.61
N ARG A 90 -11.06 -2.81 -3.77
CA ARG A 90 -10.10 -3.87 -4.05
C ARG A 90 -8.65 -3.38 -4.09
N ILE A 91 -8.43 -2.12 -3.74
CA ILE A 91 -7.12 -1.47 -3.80
C ILE A 91 -6.71 -1.05 -2.39
N HIS A 92 -5.50 -1.41 -2.01
CA HIS A 92 -4.84 -0.99 -0.79
C HIS A 92 -3.72 -0.03 -1.17
N ILE A 93 -3.90 1.26 -0.91
CA ILE A 93 -2.87 2.26 -1.16
C ILE A 93 -1.79 2.17 -0.09
N ASP A 94 -0.54 2.03 -0.51
CA ASP A 94 0.63 2.19 0.38
C ASP A 94 1.26 3.56 0.12
N PRO A 95 1.18 4.49 1.08
CA PRO A 95 1.76 5.82 0.96
C PRO A 95 3.29 5.82 0.96
N LEU A 96 3.93 4.67 1.16
CA LEU A 96 5.38 4.48 1.26
C LEU A 96 5.99 5.18 2.46
N VAL A 97 5.97 4.49 3.59
CA VAL A 97 6.60 4.95 4.83
C VAL A 97 8.11 4.96 4.69
N GLU A 98 8.71 6.15 4.74
CA GLU A 98 10.15 6.35 4.73
C GLU A 98 10.71 6.40 6.15
N MET A 99 12.02 6.11 6.27
CA MET A 99 12.72 6.15 7.56
C MET A 99 12.82 7.58 8.09
N LEU A 100 12.48 7.81 9.36
CA LEU A 100 12.63 9.12 10.01
C LEU A 100 14.07 9.66 9.98
N CYS A 101 15.06 8.79 10.00
CA CYS A 101 16.46 9.22 9.97
C CYS A 101 16.91 9.77 8.60
N THR A 102 16.12 9.63 7.55
CA THR A 102 16.46 10.08 6.18
C THR A 102 15.42 11.00 5.56
N SER A 103 14.26 11.18 6.20
CA SER A 103 13.16 12.00 5.69
C SER A 103 12.77 13.06 6.73
N GLU A 104 12.98 14.35 6.41
CA GLU A 104 12.69 15.45 7.34
C GLU A 104 11.18 15.59 7.64
N ASN A 105 10.31 15.33 6.67
CA ASN A 105 8.85 15.48 6.76
C ASN A 105 8.11 14.18 6.46
N GLY A 106 8.72 13.04 6.77
CA GLY A 106 8.17 11.73 6.38
C GLY A 106 6.82 11.42 7.04
N ILE A 107 6.62 11.80 8.30
CA ILE A 107 5.37 11.59 9.03
C ILE A 107 4.28 12.49 8.43
N GLU A 108 4.54 13.78 8.33
CA GLU A 108 3.59 14.77 7.82
C GLU A 108 3.15 14.42 6.40
N THR A 109 4.09 14.08 5.53
CA THR A 109 3.81 13.63 4.16
C THR A 109 2.90 12.40 4.14
N ASN A 110 3.17 11.39 4.97
CA ASN A 110 2.33 10.21 5.04
C ASN A 110 0.92 10.52 5.57
N ILE A 111 0.81 11.31 6.64
CA ILE A 111 -0.48 11.70 7.22
C ILE A 111 -1.32 12.49 6.21
N GLU A 112 -0.72 13.45 5.50
CA GLU A 112 -1.38 14.23 4.45
C GLU A 112 -1.90 13.33 3.32
N VAL A 113 -1.08 12.40 2.83
CA VAL A 113 -1.49 11.44 1.78
C VAL A 113 -2.63 10.55 2.27
N ILE A 114 -2.52 9.95 3.47
CA ILE A 114 -3.55 9.07 4.03
C ILE A 114 -4.88 9.82 4.15
N THR A 115 -4.86 11.03 4.72
CA THR A 115 -6.06 11.87 4.89
C THR A 115 -6.68 12.20 3.55
N SER A 116 -5.88 12.68 2.59
CA SER A 116 -6.37 13.06 1.25
C SER A 116 -6.97 11.88 0.48
N VAL A 117 -6.34 10.71 0.53
CA VAL A 117 -6.86 9.49 -0.10
C VAL A 117 -8.17 9.05 0.55
N ARG A 118 -8.25 9.07 1.90
CA ARG A 118 -9.45 8.70 2.64
C ARG A 118 -10.63 9.61 2.35
N GLU A 119 -10.40 10.92 2.25
CA GLU A 119 -11.43 11.91 1.91
C GLU A 119 -11.98 11.71 0.49
N GLN A 120 -11.11 11.44 -0.48
CA GLN A 120 -11.51 11.26 -1.88
C GLN A 120 -12.20 9.92 -2.15
N TYR A 121 -11.73 8.85 -1.50
CA TYR A 121 -12.20 7.47 -1.71
C TYR A 121 -12.45 6.75 -0.38
N PRO A 122 -13.59 6.97 0.28
CA PRO A 122 -13.88 6.35 1.58
C PRO A 122 -13.83 4.80 1.59
N SER A 123 -14.06 4.16 0.44
CA SER A 123 -14.09 2.70 0.30
C SER A 123 -12.74 2.07 -0.06
N ILE A 124 -11.72 2.88 -0.35
CA ILE A 124 -10.37 2.37 -0.64
C ILE A 124 -9.70 1.91 0.66
N HIS A 125 -8.88 0.87 0.58
CA HIS A 125 -8.05 0.49 1.72
C HIS A 125 -6.72 1.24 1.71
N ILE A 126 -6.19 1.53 2.89
CA ILE A 126 -4.89 2.17 3.05
C ILE A 126 -4.05 1.29 3.96
N THR A 127 -2.91 0.83 3.45
CA THR A 127 -1.98 -0.04 4.16
C THR A 127 -0.61 0.60 4.26
N ALA A 128 0.19 0.20 5.25
CA ALA A 128 1.56 0.68 5.35
C ALA A 128 2.48 -0.35 6.01
N ALA A 129 3.73 -0.39 5.58
CA ALA A 129 4.80 -1.12 6.26
C ALA A 129 5.29 -0.31 7.47
N ILE A 130 4.61 -0.47 8.60
CA ILE A 130 4.77 0.38 9.80
C ILE A 130 6.21 0.43 10.31
N SER A 131 6.93 -0.69 10.30
CA SER A 131 8.27 -0.77 10.88
C SER A 131 9.35 0.01 10.11
N ASN A 132 9.06 0.44 8.89
CA ASN A 132 10.00 1.23 8.09
C ASN A 132 10.31 2.57 8.75
N ILE A 133 9.31 3.20 9.41
CA ILE A 133 9.45 4.51 10.05
C ILE A 133 10.63 4.57 11.04
N SER A 134 10.89 3.48 11.74
CA SER A 134 11.90 3.42 12.81
C SER A 134 13.22 2.77 12.41
N PHE A 135 13.41 2.46 11.11
CA PHE A 135 14.61 1.75 10.67
C PHE A 135 15.87 2.57 11.01
N ASN A 136 16.92 1.90 11.51
CA ASN A 136 18.16 2.50 12.02
C ASN A 136 18.02 3.43 13.23
N LEU A 137 16.88 3.42 13.93
CA LEU A 137 16.68 4.22 15.13
C LEU A 137 16.63 3.35 16.41
N PRO A 138 17.00 3.89 17.59
CA PRO A 138 16.77 3.22 18.85
C PRO A 138 15.27 3.22 19.21
N VAL A 139 14.89 2.45 20.20
CA VAL A 139 13.51 2.35 20.77
C VAL A 139 12.41 2.13 19.72
N ARG A 140 12.69 1.37 18.69
CA ARG A 140 11.83 1.14 17.53
C ARG A 140 10.37 0.84 17.87
N LYS A 141 10.14 0.05 18.93
CA LYS A 141 8.77 -0.30 19.35
C LYS A 141 7.91 0.92 19.63
N LEU A 142 8.44 1.89 20.38
CA LEU A 142 7.71 3.12 20.71
C LEU A 142 7.47 4.00 19.49
N ILE A 143 8.46 4.11 18.62
CA ILE A 143 8.33 4.88 17.36
C ILE A 143 7.24 4.24 16.48
N ASN A 144 7.26 2.93 16.31
CA ASN A 144 6.26 2.21 15.50
C ASN A 144 4.84 2.39 16.09
N LEU A 145 4.69 2.27 17.42
CA LEU A 145 3.40 2.49 18.09
C LEU A 145 2.89 3.91 17.88
N GLY A 146 3.75 4.92 18.10
CA GLY A 146 3.39 6.32 17.91
C GLY A 146 2.97 6.62 16.47
N PHE A 147 3.73 6.13 15.51
CA PHE A 147 3.37 6.28 14.09
C PHE A 147 2.06 5.57 13.75
N MET A 148 1.85 4.34 14.24
CA MET A 148 0.61 3.60 14.01
C MET A 148 -0.61 4.38 14.49
N VAL A 149 -0.58 4.95 15.71
CA VAL A 149 -1.67 5.76 16.23
C VAL A 149 -1.96 6.97 15.34
N LEU A 150 -0.92 7.70 14.92
CA LEU A 150 -1.08 8.84 14.02
C LEU A 150 -1.69 8.44 12.68
N ALA A 151 -1.20 7.37 12.08
CA ALA A 151 -1.66 6.87 10.79
C ALA A 151 -3.11 6.36 10.86
N MET A 152 -3.49 5.63 11.92
CA MET A 152 -4.88 5.19 12.15
C MET A 152 -5.82 6.38 12.31
N ASN A 153 -5.41 7.40 13.06
CA ASN A 153 -6.21 8.62 13.21
C ASN A 153 -6.39 9.38 11.88
N ALA A 154 -5.44 9.28 10.96
CA ALA A 154 -5.53 9.85 9.61
C ALA A 154 -6.39 9.01 8.66
N GLY A 155 -6.67 7.73 8.98
CA GLY A 155 -7.51 6.86 8.17
C GLY A 155 -6.85 5.57 7.65
N LEU A 156 -5.65 5.21 8.13
CA LEU A 156 -5.04 3.91 7.89
C LEU A 156 -5.97 2.81 8.44
N ASP A 157 -6.25 1.77 7.66
CA ASP A 157 -7.14 0.67 8.05
C ASP A 157 -6.49 -0.71 8.00
N SER A 158 -5.27 -0.79 7.51
CA SER A 158 -4.49 -2.04 7.50
C SER A 158 -2.99 -1.75 7.60
N GLY A 159 -2.20 -2.76 7.96
CA GLY A 159 -0.76 -2.60 8.09
C GLY A 159 0.02 -3.89 7.90
N ILE A 160 1.23 -3.76 7.35
CA ILE A 160 2.22 -4.83 7.31
C ILE A 160 3.06 -4.71 8.58
N LEU A 161 2.88 -5.66 9.50
CA LEU A 161 3.49 -5.65 10.82
C LEU A 161 3.72 -7.07 11.35
N ASP A 162 4.52 -7.18 12.41
CA ASP A 162 4.75 -8.43 13.11
C ASP A 162 3.52 -8.78 14.00
N PRO A 163 2.77 -9.86 13.68
CA PRO A 163 1.59 -10.24 14.43
C PRO A 163 1.91 -10.80 15.84
N THR A 164 3.17 -10.99 16.18
CA THR A 164 3.58 -11.41 17.53
C THR A 164 3.78 -10.23 18.48
N ASN A 165 3.80 -9.01 17.96
CA ASN A 165 3.93 -7.79 18.76
C ASN A 165 2.57 -7.42 19.39
N ARG A 166 2.41 -7.84 20.67
CA ARG A 166 1.16 -7.65 21.42
C ARG A 166 0.78 -6.17 21.61
N ASP A 167 1.79 -5.29 21.75
CA ASP A 167 1.54 -3.86 21.93
C ASP A 167 0.91 -3.25 20.67
N MET A 168 1.35 -3.71 19.48
CA MET A 168 0.78 -3.29 18.19
C MET A 168 -0.63 -3.83 17.96
N LEU A 169 -0.92 -5.04 18.44
CA LEU A 169 -2.25 -5.66 18.30
C LEU A 169 -3.26 -5.12 19.33
N GLY A 170 -2.81 -4.40 20.32
CA GLY A 170 -3.65 -3.80 21.37
C GLY A 170 -4.12 -2.38 21.06
N LEU A 171 -3.68 -1.81 19.94
CA LEU A 171 -4.13 -0.50 19.43
C LEU A 171 -5.48 -0.61 18.75
#